data_ce021e47040b0693104178b22d70d25f
#
_entry.id   ce021e47040b0693104178b22d70d25f
#
_cell.length_a   1.000
_cell.length_b   1.000
_cell.length_c   1.000
_cell.angle_alpha   90.00
_cell.angle_beta   90.00
_cell.angle_gamma   90.00
#
_symmetry.space_group_name_H-M   'P 1'
#
loop_
_entity.id
_entity.type
_entity.pdbx_description
1 polymer ?
#
loop_
_entity_poly.entity_id
_entity_poly.type
_entity_poly.pdbx_seq_one_letter_code
_entity_poly.pdbx_strand_id
1 'polypeptide(L)' 'MQQLLLSKPQIETLTPSERRILKLVGQDYTSKEIANSLNLSVRTVDNHRQNICHKLNLHGTHSLLKFAFDHSSYL' A
#
# COMPACT_ATOMS: atom_id res chain seq x y z
N MET A 1 10.90 6.76 -23.59
CA MET A 1 11.52 6.87 -22.52
C MET A 1 10.82 7.28 -21.34
N GLN A 2 10.21 8.37 -21.32
CA GLN A 2 9.48 8.77 -20.18
C GLN A 2 8.33 7.86 -19.89
N GLN A 3 7.78 7.27 -20.91
CA GLN A 3 6.69 6.36 -20.71
C GLN A 3 7.05 5.22 -19.85
N LEU A 4 8.28 4.77 -19.92
CA LEU A 4 8.69 3.66 -19.08
C LEU A 4 8.56 3.98 -17.64
N LEU A 5 8.88 5.22 -17.27
CA LEU A 5 8.75 5.64 -15.89
C LEU A 5 7.29 5.71 -15.48
N LEU A 6 6.45 6.17 -16.40
CA LEU A 6 5.04 6.32 -16.11
C LEU A 6 4.34 4.99 -15.97
N SER A 7 4.82 3.97 -16.65
CA SER A 7 4.19 2.67 -16.59
C SER A 7 4.60 1.91 -15.34
N LYS A 8 5.61 2.38 -14.64
CA LYS A 8 6.07 1.71 -13.45
C LYS A 8 5.37 2.29 -12.23
N PRO A 9 4.80 1.46 -11.37
CA PRO A 9 4.16 1.98 -10.17
C PRO A 9 5.15 2.73 -9.30
N GLN A 10 4.63 3.64 -8.50
CA GLN A 10 5.46 4.44 -7.61
C GLN A 10 5.82 3.66 -6.34
N ILE A 11 5.86 2.36 -6.42
CA ILE A 11 6.13 1.51 -5.26
C ILE A 11 7.49 1.82 -4.65
N GLU A 12 8.44 2.21 -5.48
CA GLU A 12 9.78 2.51 -4.99
C GLU A 12 9.84 3.72 -4.09
N THR A 13 8.80 4.55 -4.09
CA THR A 13 8.75 5.70 -3.21
C THR A 13 8.27 5.33 -1.82
N LEU A 14 7.81 4.11 -1.62
CA LEU A 14 7.28 3.67 -0.34
C LEU A 14 8.42 3.30 0.60
N THR A 15 8.21 3.59 1.88
CA THR A 15 9.14 3.13 2.90
C THR A 15 8.99 1.62 3.07
N PRO A 16 9.97 0.95 3.70
CA PRO A 16 9.82 -0.48 3.98
C PRO A 16 8.56 -0.80 4.77
N SER A 17 8.20 0.04 5.73
CA SER A 17 6.98 -0.18 6.51
C SER A 17 5.74 -0.06 5.64
N GLU A 18 5.70 0.95 4.78
CA GLU A 18 4.57 1.14 3.89
C GLU A 18 4.44 -0.01 2.92
N ARG A 19 5.57 -0.49 2.40
CA ARG A 19 5.56 -1.60 1.47
C ARG A 19 5.04 -2.87 2.15
N ARG A 20 5.43 -3.08 3.40
CA ARG A 20 4.96 -4.24 4.15
C ARG A 20 3.46 -4.17 4.36
N ILE A 21 2.96 -2.99 4.71
CA ILE A 21 1.53 -2.81 4.91
C ILE A 21 0.79 -3.02 3.61
N LEU A 22 1.30 -2.48 2.52
CA LEU A 22 0.65 -2.63 1.22
C LEU A 22 0.56 -4.11 0.83
N LYS A 23 1.60 -4.87 1.12
CA LYS A 23 1.60 -6.29 0.83
C LYS A 23 0.48 -7.00 1.57
N LEU A 24 0.29 -6.66 2.85
CA LEU A 24 -0.76 -7.27 3.65
C LEU A 24 -2.14 -6.83 3.17
N VAL A 25 -2.28 -5.59 2.74
CA VAL A 25 -3.53 -5.15 2.14
C VAL A 25 -3.86 -6.00 0.92
N GLY A 26 -2.88 -6.30 0.11
CA GLY A 26 -3.09 -7.13 -1.07
C GLY A 26 -3.46 -8.56 -0.74
N GLN A 27 -3.18 -9.00 0.48
CA GLN A 27 -3.56 -10.31 0.98
C GLN A 27 -4.89 -10.27 1.73
N ASP A 28 -5.60 -9.13 1.58
CA ASP A 28 -6.94 -8.95 2.13
C ASP A 28 -6.96 -8.83 3.65
N TYR A 29 -5.88 -8.37 4.23
CA TYR A 29 -5.86 -8.08 5.67
C TYR A 29 -6.55 -6.76 5.93
N THR A 30 -7.37 -6.71 6.98
CA THR A 30 -7.95 -5.45 7.44
C THR A 30 -6.89 -4.64 8.21
N SER A 31 -7.17 -3.36 8.43
CA SER A 31 -6.27 -2.53 9.22
C SER A 31 -6.05 -3.11 10.60
N LYS A 32 -7.10 -3.67 11.20
CA LYS A 32 -6.98 -4.27 12.52
C LYS A 32 -6.06 -5.48 12.49
N GLU A 33 -6.20 -6.31 11.47
CA GLU A 33 -5.35 -7.49 11.34
C GLU A 33 -3.90 -7.10 11.08
N ILE A 34 -3.69 -6.08 10.27
CA ILE A 34 -2.35 -5.58 10.01
C ILE A 34 -1.74 -5.04 11.29
N ALA A 35 -2.52 -4.27 12.06
CA ALA A 35 -2.03 -3.71 13.31
C ALA A 35 -1.61 -4.81 14.27
N ASN A 36 -2.40 -5.86 14.39
CA ASN A 36 -2.05 -6.98 15.24
C ASN A 36 -0.79 -7.68 14.74
N SER A 37 -0.71 -7.88 13.44
CA SER A 37 0.40 -8.60 12.84
C SER A 37 1.72 -7.86 13.01
N LEU A 38 1.69 -6.53 12.91
CA LEU A 38 2.90 -5.72 12.96
C LEU A 38 3.12 -5.05 14.32
N ASN A 39 2.25 -5.36 15.28
CA ASN A 39 2.35 -4.78 16.62
C ASN A 39 2.25 -3.25 16.58
N LEU A 40 1.29 -2.77 15.83
CA LEU A 40 1.02 -1.34 15.68
C LEU A 40 -0.41 -1.05 16.11
N SER A 41 -0.72 0.23 16.28
CA SER A 41 -2.11 0.62 16.50
C SER A 41 -2.83 0.70 15.16
N VAL A 42 -4.15 0.54 15.19
CA VAL A 42 -4.96 0.69 13.98
C VAL A 42 -4.79 2.09 13.40
N ARG A 43 -4.70 3.09 14.27
CA ARG A 43 -4.53 4.46 13.81
C ARG A 43 -3.22 4.62 13.02
N THR A 44 -2.16 4.01 13.49
CA THR A 44 -0.88 4.07 12.78
C THR A 44 -1.00 3.39 11.42
N VAL A 45 -1.66 2.23 11.38
CA VAL A 45 -1.86 1.53 10.12
C VAL A 45 -2.67 2.39 9.17
N ASP A 46 -3.74 3.02 9.65
CA ASP A 46 -4.57 3.85 8.79
C ASP A 46 -3.79 5.06 8.28
N ASN A 47 -2.93 5.64 9.11
CA ASN A 47 -2.09 6.74 8.66
C ASN A 47 -1.15 6.28 7.56
N HIS A 48 -0.56 5.11 7.71
CA HIS A 48 0.30 4.56 6.66
C HIS A 48 -0.49 4.31 5.38
N ARG A 49 -1.71 3.81 5.49
CA ARG A 49 -2.53 3.56 4.30
C ARG A 49 -2.83 4.87 3.58
N GLN A 50 -3.11 5.94 4.31
CA GLN A 50 -3.34 7.23 3.69
C GLN A 50 -2.08 7.74 3.00
N ASN A 51 -0.94 7.59 3.64
CA ASN A 51 0.32 8.03 3.04
C ASN A 51 0.63 7.24 1.77
N ILE A 52 0.36 5.95 1.78
CA ILE A 52 0.55 5.13 0.59
C ILE A 52 -0.34 5.60 -0.54
N CYS A 53 -1.61 5.84 -0.24
CA CYS A 53 -2.53 6.35 -1.26
C CYS A 53 -2.06 7.67 -1.84
N HIS A 54 -1.53 8.54 -0.99
CA HIS A 54 -0.98 9.81 -1.43
C HIS A 54 0.18 9.60 -2.39
N LYS A 55 1.12 8.76 -2.01
CA LYS A 55 2.31 8.52 -2.80
C LYS A 55 2.00 7.85 -4.12
N LEU A 56 1.00 6.98 -4.14
CA LEU A 56 0.62 6.25 -5.34
C LEU A 56 -0.50 6.93 -6.12
N ASN A 57 -0.96 8.08 -5.63
CA ASN A 57 -2.02 8.85 -6.28
C ASN A 57 -3.28 8.01 -6.47
N LEU A 58 -3.66 7.31 -5.42
CA LEU A 58 -4.84 6.46 -5.45
C LEU A 58 -6.03 7.17 -4.80
N HIS A 59 -7.20 6.97 -5.36
CA HIS A 59 -8.42 7.58 -4.86
C HIS A 59 -9.54 6.54 -4.86
N GLY A 60 -10.46 6.68 -3.93
CA GLY A 60 -11.59 5.78 -3.86
C GLY A 60 -11.41 4.71 -2.80
N THR A 61 -12.53 4.14 -2.39
CA THR A 61 -12.58 3.28 -1.23
C THR A 61 -11.74 2.01 -1.37
N HIS A 62 -11.78 1.38 -2.54
CA HIS A 62 -11.08 0.11 -2.73
C HIS A 62 -9.85 0.21 -3.61
N SER A 63 -9.41 1.43 -3.89
CA SER A 63 -8.29 1.61 -4.82
C SER A 63 -7.00 1.02 -4.28
N LEU A 64 -6.78 1.10 -2.97
CA LEU A 64 -5.55 0.58 -2.38
C LEU A 64 -5.52 -0.94 -2.46
N LEU A 65 -6.62 -1.59 -2.14
CA LEU A 65 -6.70 -3.04 -2.22
C LEU A 65 -6.47 -3.52 -3.64
N LYS A 66 -7.13 -2.87 -4.59
CA LYS A 66 -6.98 -3.25 -5.99
C LYS A 66 -5.56 -3.06 -6.46
N PHE A 67 -4.94 -1.93 -6.11
CA PHE A 67 -3.56 -1.68 -6.49
C PHE A 67 -2.63 -2.75 -5.91
N ALA A 68 -2.80 -3.04 -4.63
CA ALA A 68 -1.94 -4.01 -3.96
C ALA A 68 -2.08 -5.39 -4.59
N PHE A 69 -3.30 -5.78 -4.91
CA PHE A 69 -3.55 -7.07 -5.53
C PHE A 69 -2.95 -7.13 -6.94
N ASP A 70 -3.17 -6.07 -7.72
CA ASP A 70 -2.69 -6.03 -9.09
C ASP A 70 -1.17 -6.01 -9.19
N HIS A 71 -0.49 -5.49 -8.17
CA HIS A 71 0.96 -5.32 -8.21
C HIS A 71 1.66 -6.19 -7.16
N SER A 72 1.04 -7.28 -6.78
CA SER A 72 1.58 -8.13 -5.71
C SER A 72 2.98 -8.65 -6.05
N SER A 73 3.30 -8.82 -7.32
CA SER A 73 4.60 -9.32 -7.70
C SER A 73 5.72 -8.30 -7.43
N TYR A 74 5.38 -7.05 -7.20
CA TYR A 74 6.36 -6.03 -6.88
C TYR A 74 6.57 -5.86 -5.37
N LEU A 75 5.79 -6.54 -4.56
CA LEU A 75 5.77 -6.31 -3.10
C LEU A 75 6.47 -7.41 -2.29
#